data_999c2a25525316c6a3adfdaf593e806f
#
_entry.id   999c2a25525316c6a3adfdaf593e806f
#
_cell.length_a   1.000
_cell.length_b   1.000
_cell.length_c   1.000
_cell.angle_alpha   90.00
_cell.angle_beta   90.00
_cell.angle_gamma   90.00
#
_symmetry.space_group_name_H-M   'P 1'
#
loop_
_entity.id
_entity.type
_entity.pdbx_description
1 polymer ?
#
loop_
_entity_poly.entity_id
_entity_poly.type
_entity_poly.pdbx_seq_one_letter_code
_entity_poly.pdbx_strand_id
1 'polypeptide(L)'
;MLTLDTSLPRTVLRGEEYTATPSGWILSHCVWETASSALASAPLPPCVSAKGNPVLLTQAQTQHRGGEVKKDDPTPNPLPPDYDGWLQYAAFNNTAGFDSMTNKMSVPDAPSSRPQILYLFPGLQNINWIPAITPEPMKAHFDIIQPVLQYPYLSADAEAGAGDWGLRSWYVTVDSGAKMSTEIIAPAGDVVLCNMTKTGADGSWIIDAALASSGKRTTQAVTESRLITQPWAYVTVECYGCKGCSTYPQKPLLFTELALTKDGAAVPSIAWRANPKPQPKQQCKEATKIISSTDITVTFQ
;
A
#
# COMPACT_ATOMS: atom_id res chain seq x y z
N MET A 1 6.02 16.19 14.19
CA MET A 1 6.33 17.10 13.08
C MET A 1 6.12 16.35 11.78
N LEU A 2 5.44 16.93 10.80
CA LEU A 2 5.32 16.35 9.45
C LEU A 2 6.51 16.81 8.63
N THR A 3 7.17 15.88 7.95
CA THR A 3 8.25 16.16 7.00
C THR A 3 7.91 15.57 5.64
N LEU A 4 8.36 16.21 4.56
CA LEU A 4 8.22 15.62 3.22
C LEU A 4 9.21 14.46 3.07
N ASP A 5 8.71 13.30 2.68
CA ASP A 5 9.60 12.17 2.34
C ASP A 5 10.22 12.40 0.96
N THR A 6 11.54 12.31 0.90
CA THR A 6 12.30 12.43 -0.34
C THR A 6 12.94 11.12 -0.80
N SER A 7 12.76 10.03 -0.04
CA SER A 7 13.39 8.74 -0.31
C SER A 7 12.66 7.88 -1.35
N LEU A 8 11.33 8.03 -1.45
CA LEU A 8 10.49 7.24 -2.33
C LEU A 8 10.72 7.56 -3.82
N PRO A 9 10.51 6.58 -4.72
CA PRO A 9 10.59 6.79 -6.16
C PRO A 9 9.66 7.90 -6.64
N ARG A 10 10.17 8.75 -7.53
CA ARG A 10 9.47 9.91 -8.06
C ARG A 10 9.42 9.90 -9.58
N THR A 11 8.40 10.52 -10.12
CA THR A 11 8.24 10.77 -11.56
C THR A 11 7.61 12.13 -11.79
N VAL A 12 7.86 12.71 -12.96
CA VAL A 12 7.22 13.97 -13.37
C VAL A 12 6.12 13.66 -14.38
N LEU A 13 4.89 14.01 -14.05
CA LEU A 13 3.72 13.82 -14.89
C LEU A 13 2.95 15.12 -14.99
N ARG A 14 2.57 15.52 -16.21
CA ARG A 14 1.82 16.76 -16.44
C ARG A 14 2.50 17.99 -15.83
N GLY A 15 3.83 17.96 -15.75
CA GLY A 15 4.66 19.01 -15.19
C GLY A 15 4.63 19.16 -13.67
N GLU A 16 4.15 18.16 -12.95
CA GLU A 16 4.20 18.06 -11.49
C GLU A 16 4.93 16.77 -11.08
N GLU A 17 5.57 16.79 -9.92
CA GLU A 17 6.27 15.63 -9.38
C GLU A 17 5.31 14.77 -8.58
N TYR A 18 5.35 13.46 -8.83
CA TYR A 18 4.58 12.43 -8.13
C TYR A 18 5.51 11.42 -7.48
N THR A 19 5.13 10.94 -6.32
CA THR A 19 5.82 9.91 -5.54
C THR A 19 5.02 8.62 -5.58
N ALA A 20 5.70 7.49 -5.80
CA ALA A 20 5.09 6.17 -5.68
C ALA A 20 4.72 5.91 -4.22
N THR A 21 3.45 5.57 -3.98
CA THR A 21 2.92 5.21 -2.66
C THR A 21 2.15 3.91 -2.77
N PRO A 22 1.96 3.16 -1.68
CA PRO A 22 1.00 2.06 -1.71
C PRO A 22 -0.38 2.60 -2.07
N SER A 23 -0.94 2.12 -3.20
CA SER A 23 -2.22 2.50 -3.79
C SER A 23 -2.19 3.59 -4.88
N GLY A 24 -1.02 4.08 -5.28
CA GLY A 24 -0.93 4.97 -6.45
C GLY A 24 0.22 5.98 -6.41
N TRP A 25 0.28 6.79 -7.45
CA TRP A 25 1.21 7.91 -7.54
C TRP A 25 0.56 9.17 -6.97
N ILE A 26 1.12 9.69 -5.90
CA ILE A 26 0.62 10.90 -5.21
C ILE A 26 1.55 12.08 -5.49
N LEU A 27 1.00 13.29 -5.62
CA LEU A 27 1.79 14.51 -5.70
C LEU A 27 2.84 14.54 -4.58
N SER A 28 4.12 14.71 -4.93
CA SER A 28 5.23 14.52 -3.99
C SER A 28 5.15 15.43 -2.77
N HIS A 29 4.63 16.64 -2.92
CA HIS A 29 4.42 17.56 -1.80
C HIS A 29 3.23 17.20 -0.88
N CYS A 30 2.52 16.10 -1.19
CA CYS A 30 1.41 15.57 -0.41
C CYS A 30 1.74 14.20 0.23
N VAL A 31 3.02 13.84 0.28
CA VAL A 31 3.50 12.62 0.94
C VAL A 31 4.31 13.01 2.17
N TRP A 32 3.79 12.67 3.35
CA TRP A 32 4.29 13.15 4.63
C TRP A 32 4.80 12.02 5.50
N GLU A 33 6.00 12.17 6.04
CA GLU A 33 6.52 11.29 7.10
C GLU A 33 6.25 11.90 8.48
N THR A 34 5.86 11.06 9.43
CA THR A 34 5.68 11.41 10.83
C THR A 34 6.74 10.75 11.68
N ALA A 35 7.45 11.51 12.51
CA ALA A 35 8.34 10.92 13.50
C ALA A 35 7.55 9.99 14.43
N SER A 36 8.12 8.83 14.75
CA SER A 36 7.48 7.76 15.55
C SER A 36 7.02 8.20 16.95
N SER A 37 7.60 9.29 17.49
CA SER A 37 7.20 9.86 18.79
C SER A 37 5.96 10.75 18.72
N ALA A 38 5.55 11.14 17.53
CA ALA A 38 4.38 11.97 17.34
C ALA A 38 3.16 11.06 17.05
N LEU A 39 2.45 10.63 18.09
CA LEU A 39 1.05 10.20 18.00
C LEU A 39 0.18 11.40 17.51
N ALA A 40 0.67 12.09 16.50
CA ALA A 40 0.04 13.29 16.02
C ALA A 40 -1.12 12.91 15.13
N SER A 41 -2.31 12.91 15.72
CA SER A 41 -3.59 12.93 15.02
C SER A 41 -3.84 14.24 14.23
N ALA A 42 -2.78 15.02 13.97
CA ALA A 42 -2.92 16.24 13.19
C ALA A 42 -3.47 15.88 11.80
N PRO A 43 -4.58 16.50 11.38
CA PRO A 43 -5.13 16.29 10.04
C PRO A 43 -4.07 16.64 9.00
N LEU A 44 -4.08 15.91 7.89
CA LEU A 44 -3.24 16.26 6.76
C LEU A 44 -3.66 17.62 6.22
N PRO A 45 -2.70 18.50 5.86
CA PRO A 45 -3.06 19.72 5.15
C PRO A 45 -3.73 19.37 3.82
N PRO A 46 -4.68 20.20 3.33
CA PRO A 46 -5.27 20.00 2.03
C PRO A 46 -4.19 19.88 0.95
N CYS A 47 -4.26 18.81 0.17
CA CYS A 47 -3.37 18.60 -0.96
C CYS A 47 -3.99 19.17 -2.23
N VAL A 48 -3.35 20.15 -2.84
CA VAL A 48 -3.86 20.83 -4.04
C VAL A 48 -2.77 20.87 -5.09
N SER A 49 -3.08 20.40 -6.30
CA SER A 49 -2.22 20.59 -7.46
C SER A 49 -2.20 22.04 -7.90
N ALA A 50 -1.01 22.60 -8.10
CA ALA A 50 -0.84 23.93 -8.66
C ALA A 50 -1.37 24.04 -10.11
N LYS A 51 -1.51 22.92 -10.81
CA LYS A 51 -1.95 22.82 -12.21
C LYS A 51 -3.33 22.18 -12.37
N GLY A 52 -4.07 21.96 -11.28
CA GLY A 52 -5.37 21.32 -11.31
C GLY A 52 -5.34 19.81 -11.65
N ASN A 53 -4.18 19.17 -11.52
CA ASN A 53 -4.04 17.74 -11.74
C ASN A 53 -4.63 16.94 -10.56
N PRO A 54 -5.02 15.67 -10.75
CA PRO A 54 -5.41 14.81 -9.64
C PRO A 54 -4.30 14.62 -8.62
N VAL A 55 -4.64 14.64 -7.34
CA VAL A 55 -3.69 14.38 -6.25
C VAL A 55 -3.15 12.95 -6.31
N LEU A 56 -4.03 11.98 -6.56
CA LEU A 56 -3.68 10.57 -6.73
C LEU A 56 -3.89 10.15 -8.19
N LEU A 57 -2.83 9.65 -8.82
CA LEU A 57 -2.86 9.01 -10.13
C LEU A 57 -2.77 7.50 -9.99
N THR A 58 -3.61 6.81 -10.75
CA THR A 58 -3.58 5.36 -10.87
C THR A 58 -3.25 4.95 -12.29
N GLN A 59 -2.92 3.68 -12.47
CA GLN A 59 -2.59 3.12 -13.79
C GLN A 59 -3.70 3.37 -14.84
N ALA A 60 -4.98 3.34 -14.44
CA ALA A 60 -6.09 3.64 -15.34
C ALA A 60 -6.02 5.05 -15.94
N GLN A 61 -5.55 6.04 -15.17
CA GLN A 61 -5.42 7.44 -15.65
C GLN A 61 -4.22 7.65 -16.57
N THR A 62 -3.24 6.76 -16.52
CA THR A 62 -2.06 6.82 -17.37
C THR A 62 -2.25 6.09 -18.69
N GLN A 63 -3.17 5.09 -18.75
CA GLN A 63 -3.43 4.26 -19.94
C GLN A 63 -4.53 4.82 -20.87
N HIS A 64 -5.49 5.62 -20.37
CA HIS A 64 -6.63 6.11 -21.17
C HIS A 64 -6.31 7.20 -22.20
N ARG A 65 -5.06 7.61 -22.37
CA ARG A 65 -4.66 8.55 -23.44
C ARG A 65 -3.97 7.91 -24.65
N GLY A 66 -4.21 6.62 -24.88
CA GLY A 66 -3.84 5.97 -26.16
C GLY A 66 -4.74 6.30 -27.34
N GLY A 67 -5.70 7.20 -27.21
CA GLY A 67 -6.55 7.71 -28.28
C GLY A 67 -6.13 9.13 -28.67
N GLU A 68 -5.56 9.26 -29.88
CA GLU A 68 -5.17 10.50 -30.56
C GLU A 68 -4.29 11.48 -29.75
N VAL A 69 -3.00 11.22 -29.76
CA VAL A 69 -1.97 12.20 -29.41
C VAL A 69 -2.04 13.34 -30.44
N LYS A 70 -2.55 14.49 -30.07
CA LYS A 70 -2.31 15.73 -30.82
C LYS A 70 -0.80 15.97 -30.79
N LYS A 71 -0.22 16.17 -31.97
CA LYS A 71 1.21 16.20 -32.27
C LYS A 71 2.02 17.31 -31.58
N ASP A 72 1.40 18.17 -30.78
CA ASP A 72 1.98 19.40 -30.20
C ASP A 72 1.90 19.49 -28.67
N ASP A 73 1.60 18.40 -27.97
CA ASP A 73 1.64 18.38 -26.51
C ASP A 73 3.00 17.80 -26.05
N PRO A 74 3.92 18.61 -25.48
CA PRO A 74 5.16 18.11 -24.90
C PRO A 74 4.83 17.41 -23.57
N THR A 75 4.07 16.32 -23.64
CA THR A 75 3.79 15.51 -22.47
C THR A 75 5.05 14.77 -22.06
N PRO A 76 5.49 14.95 -20.81
CA PRO A 76 6.56 14.14 -20.27
C PRO A 76 6.14 12.67 -20.30
N ASN A 77 7.11 11.80 -20.54
CA ASN A 77 7.03 10.35 -20.57
C ASN A 77 5.82 9.80 -19.79
N PRO A 78 4.93 9.05 -20.48
CA PRO A 78 3.91 8.30 -19.75
C PRO A 78 4.59 7.41 -18.71
N LEU A 79 3.94 7.18 -17.57
CA LEU A 79 4.36 6.12 -16.65
C LEU A 79 4.70 4.89 -17.48
N PRO A 80 5.78 4.18 -17.19
CA PRO A 80 6.12 2.96 -17.91
C PRO A 80 4.85 2.11 -17.99
N PRO A 81 4.44 1.67 -19.19
CA PRO A 81 3.13 1.03 -19.39
C PRO A 81 2.98 -0.31 -18.67
N ASP A 82 4.00 -0.76 -17.99
CA ASP A 82 4.11 -2.12 -17.52
C ASP A 82 4.19 -2.17 -15.99
N TYR A 83 3.16 -2.79 -15.34
CA TYR A 83 3.19 -3.33 -13.97
C TYR A 83 3.15 -2.32 -12.81
N ASP A 84 2.35 -1.28 -12.92
CA ASP A 84 2.10 -0.37 -11.80
C ASP A 84 0.75 -0.65 -11.15
N GLY A 85 0.74 -0.84 -9.83
CA GLY A 85 -0.45 -1.04 -9.02
C GLY A 85 -0.55 -2.43 -8.38
N TRP A 86 -1.77 -2.81 -8.01
CA TRP A 86 -2.03 -4.09 -7.34
C TRP A 86 -1.95 -5.24 -8.32
N LEU A 87 -1.01 -6.14 -8.10
CA LEU A 87 -0.77 -7.32 -8.94
C LEU A 87 -1.59 -8.51 -8.48
N GLN A 88 -1.58 -8.77 -7.18
CA GLN A 88 -2.23 -9.90 -6.54
C GLN A 88 -2.87 -9.44 -5.25
N TYR A 89 -4.06 -9.94 -4.95
CA TYR A 89 -4.73 -9.64 -3.68
C TYR A 89 -5.74 -10.74 -3.31
N ALA A 90 -6.07 -10.80 -2.03
CA ALA A 90 -7.31 -11.38 -1.55
C ALA A 90 -8.09 -10.33 -0.78
N ALA A 91 -9.41 -10.38 -0.90
CA ALA A 91 -10.32 -9.42 -0.29
C ALA A 91 -11.44 -10.12 0.48
N PHE A 92 -11.89 -9.47 1.54
CA PHE A 92 -13.11 -9.82 2.26
C PHE A 92 -13.85 -8.53 2.65
N ASN A 93 -15.18 -8.57 2.62
CA ASN A 93 -15.98 -7.42 3.00
C ASN A 93 -17.05 -7.71 4.03
N ASN A 94 -17.32 -6.72 4.88
CA ASN A 94 -18.44 -6.65 5.79
C ASN A 94 -18.99 -5.22 5.77
N THR A 95 -20.22 -5.04 5.31
CA THR A 95 -20.83 -3.71 5.12
C THR A 95 -20.89 -2.86 6.39
N ALA A 96 -20.89 -3.48 7.56
CA ALA A 96 -20.86 -2.77 8.83
C ALA A 96 -19.43 -2.34 9.26
N GLY A 97 -18.42 -2.74 8.49
CA GLY A 97 -17.01 -2.41 8.75
C GLY A 97 -16.35 -3.29 9.79
N PHE A 98 -15.07 -3.06 9.98
CA PHE A 98 -14.22 -3.74 10.95
C PHE A 98 -13.69 -2.74 11.99
N ASP A 99 -13.38 -3.23 13.19
CA ASP A 99 -12.75 -2.46 14.26
C ASP A 99 -11.27 -2.78 14.41
N SER A 100 -10.85 -3.94 13.92
CA SER A 100 -9.43 -4.28 13.82
C SER A 100 -9.15 -5.31 12.73
N MET A 101 -7.89 -5.33 12.29
CA MET A 101 -7.30 -6.40 11.51
C MET A 101 -5.91 -6.68 12.06
N THR A 102 -5.63 -7.96 12.35
CA THR A 102 -4.29 -8.42 12.74
C THR A 102 -3.85 -9.56 11.86
N ASN A 103 -2.54 -9.69 11.64
CA ASN A 103 -1.94 -10.83 10.98
C ASN A 103 -0.43 -10.89 11.23
N LYS A 104 0.16 -12.01 10.84
CA LYS A 104 1.60 -12.15 10.62
C LYS A 104 1.89 -12.14 9.13
N MET A 105 2.93 -11.43 8.72
CA MET A 105 3.41 -11.38 7.33
C MET A 105 4.88 -11.79 7.30
N SER A 106 5.24 -12.77 6.47
CA SER A 106 6.64 -13.16 6.30
C SER A 106 7.42 -12.06 5.58
N VAL A 107 8.68 -11.82 5.97
CA VAL A 107 9.62 -11.01 5.20
C VAL A 107 10.31 -11.93 4.20
N PRO A 108 10.01 -11.84 2.90
CA PRO A 108 10.60 -12.73 1.90
C PRO A 108 12.06 -12.39 1.63
N ASP A 109 12.77 -13.29 0.92
CA ASP A 109 14.09 -12.98 0.38
C ASP A 109 13.98 -11.79 -0.61
N ALA A 110 15.04 -11.02 -0.71
CA ALA A 110 15.09 -9.92 -1.67
C ALA A 110 14.91 -10.43 -3.11
N PRO A 111 14.22 -9.68 -3.99
CA PRO A 111 14.22 -9.93 -5.42
C PRO A 111 15.63 -9.99 -6.00
N SER A 112 15.86 -10.86 -6.99
CA SER A 112 17.19 -11.00 -7.63
C SER A 112 17.55 -9.82 -8.55
N SER A 113 16.55 -9.03 -8.98
CA SER A 113 16.76 -7.73 -9.61
C SER A 113 15.87 -6.67 -8.93
N ARG A 114 16.37 -5.45 -8.88
CA ARG A 114 15.71 -4.36 -8.17
C ARG A 114 14.52 -3.81 -8.97
N PRO A 115 13.27 -3.87 -8.45
CA PRO A 115 12.15 -3.09 -8.98
C PRO A 115 12.34 -1.60 -8.65
N GLN A 116 11.48 -0.73 -9.18
CA GLN A 116 11.44 0.65 -8.70
C GLN A 116 10.98 0.67 -7.25
N ILE A 117 9.84 0.03 -6.96
CA ILE A 117 9.40 -0.29 -5.60
C ILE A 117 8.37 -1.43 -5.61
N LEU A 118 8.43 -2.29 -4.59
CA LEU A 118 7.47 -3.37 -4.34
C LEU A 118 6.89 -3.17 -2.95
N TYR A 119 5.57 -3.25 -2.83
CA TYR A 119 4.82 -3.15 -1.58
C TYR A 119 4.07 -4.43 -1.29
N LEU A 120 4.17 -4.92 -0.06
CA LEU A 120 3.49 -6.10 0.46
C LEU A 120 2.74 -5.69 1.72
N PHE A 121 1.42 -5.87 1.77
CA PHE A 121 0.66 -5.36 2.91
C PHE A 121 -0.71 -6.02 3.10
N PRO A 122 -1.19 -6.11 4.36
CA PRO A 122 -2.58 -6.16 4.70
C PRO A 122 -3.14 -4.74 4.75
N GLY A 123 -4.44 -4.54 4.51
CA GLY A 123 -5.05 -3.20 4.59
C GLY A 123 -6.55 -3.23 4.88
N LEU A 124 -7.03 -2.15 5.48
CA LEU A 124 -8.45 -1.86 5.63
C LEU A 124 -8.81 -0.63 4.82
N GLN A 125 -9.94 -0.68 4.11
CA GLN A 125 -10.34 0.31 3.13
C GLN A 125 -11.83 0.64 3.26
N ASN A 126 -12.17 1.91 3.06
CA ASN A 126 -13.54 2.40 3.23
C ASN A 126 -14.46 2.10 2.04
N ILE A 127 -13.93 1.89 0.86
CA ILE A 127 -14.68 1.56 -0.37
C ILE A 127 -14.04 0.41 -1.13
N ASN A 128 -14.82 -0.25 -2.00
CA ASN A 128 -14.29 -1.27 -2.91
C ASN A 128 -13.62 -0.63 -4.13
N TRP A 129 -12.48 -0.05 -3.91
CA TRP A 129 -11.69 0.49 -5.01
C TRP A 129 -10.30 -0.15 -5.02
N ILE A 130 -9.91 -0.72 -6.15
CA ILE A 130 -8.62 -1.39 -6.32
C ILE A 130 -7.86 -0.66 -7.39
N PRO A 131 -6.70 -0.07 -7.07
CA PRO A 131 -5.84 0.58 -8.06
C PRO A 131 -5.58 -0.33 -9.26
N ALA A 132 -5.64 0.25 -10.45
CA ALA A 132 -5.49 -0.41 -11.75
C ALA A 132 -6.64 -1.33 -12.22
N ILE A 133 -7.61 -1.67 -11.38
CA ILE A 133 -8.67 -2.62 -11.74
C ILE A 133 -10.05 -1.96 -11.74
N THR A 134 -10.34 -1.12 -10.75
CA THR A 134 -11.65 -0.49 -10.60
C THR A 134 -11.76 0.79 -11.43
N PRO A 135 -12.80 0.96 -12.27
CA PRO A 135 -12.99 2.17 -13.04
C PRO A 135 -13.20 3.41 -12.17
N GLU A 136 -12.79 4.57 -12.67
CA GLU A 136 -13.29 5.86 -12.20
C GLU A 136 -14.84 5.87 -12.36
N PRO A 137 -15.67 6.37 -11.47
CA PRO A 137 -15.46 7.45 -10.51
C PRO A 137 -15.43 7.03 -9.04
N MET A 138 -15.33 5.74 -8.73
CA MET A 138 -15.40 5.25 -7.34
C MET A 138 -14.23 5.73 -6.44
N LYS A 139 -13.23 6.33 -7.05
CA LYS A 139 -12.04 6.87 -6.39
C LYS A 139 -12.30 8.03 -5.43
N ALA A 140 -13.37 8.80 -5.64
CA ALA A 140 -13.57 10.12 -5.03
C ALA A 140 -13.58 10.16 -3.50
N HIS A 141 -13.60 9.00 -2.82
CA HIS A 141 -13.63 8.92 -1.35
C HIS A 141 -12.74 7.79 -0.81
N PHE A 142 -11.74 7.40 -1.58
CA PHE A 142 -10.84 6.33 -1.21
C PHE A 142 -9.93 6.71 -0.03
N ASP A 143 -9.93 5.84 0.97
CA ASP A 143 -9.01 5.86 2.10
C ASP A 143 -8.60 4.43 2.46
N ILE A 144 -7.31 4.23 2.66
CA ILE A 144 -6.75 2.95 3.11
C ILE A 144 -5.76 3.16 4.25
N ILE A 145 -5.83 2.29 5.25
CA ILE A 145 -4.85 2.15 6.32
C ILE A 145 -4.14 0.82 6.17
N GLN A 146 -2.81 0.80 6.32
CA GLN A 146 -2.01 -0.38 6.00
C GLN A 146 -0.61 -0.35 6.63
N PRO A 147 -0.18 -1.40 7.34
CA PRO A 147 1.22 -1.68 7.60
C PRO A 147 1.86 -2.26 6.33
N VAL A 148 2.98 -1.73 5.88
CA VAL A 148 3.57 -2.02 4.57
C VAL A 148 5.02 -2.45 4.69
N LEU A 149 5.33 -3.61 4.17
CA LEU A 149 6.67 -4.06 3.86
C LEU A 149 7.02 -3.61 2.45
N GLN A 150 8.09 -2.84 2.29
CA GLN A 150 8.51 -2.26 1.01
C GLN A 150 9.93 -2.68 0.64
N TYR A 151 10.16 -2.92 -0.65
CA TYR A 151 11.48 -3.22 -1.19
C TYR A 151 11.79 -2.30 -2.38
N PRO A 152 12.97 -1.70 -2.43
CA PRO A 152 14.05 -1.77 -1.44
C PRO A 152 13.79 -0.92 -0.19
N TYR A 153 14.57 -1.14 0.86
CA TYR A 153 14.71 -0.17 1.94
C TYR A 153 15.24 1.15 1.39
N LEU A 154 14.65 2.26 1.78
CA LEU A 154 14.89 3.55 1.11
C LEU A 154 15.52 4.62 2.00
N SER A 155 15.42 4.50 3.32
CA SER A 155 16.02 5.47 4.23
C SER A 155 17.56 5.40 4.21
N ALA A 156 18.22 6.53 4.49
CA ALA A 156 19.66 6.66 4.38
C ALA A 156 20.45 6.06 5.56
N ASP A 157 19.91 5.08 6.27
CA ASP A 157 20.61 4.45 7.38
C ASP A 157 21.77 3.58 6.90
N ALA A 158 22.95 3.83 7.50
CA ALA A 158 24.18 3.13 7.18
C ALA A 158 24.16 1.62 7.55
N GLU A 159 23.13 1.15 8.28
CA GLU A 159 22.98 -0.23 8.71
C GLU A 159 22.23 -1.11 7.70
N ALA A 160 21.62 -0.52 6.67
CA ALA A 160 20.85 -1.28 5.69
C ALA A 160 21.75 -2.07 4.74
N GLY A 161 21.58 -3.39 4.70
CA GLY A 161 22.21 -4.27 3.72
C GLY A 161 21.54 -4.17 2.34
N ALA A 162 22.27 -4.52 1.29
CA ALA A 162 21.74 -4.59 -0.08
C ALA A 162 20.77 -5.76 -0.22
N GLY A 163 19.60 -5.69 0.27
CA GLY A 163 18.59 -6.78 0.26
C GLY A 163 17.58 -6.65 1.38
N ASP A 164 17.74 -5.63 2.21
CA ASP A 164 16.81 -5.37 3.29
C ASP A 164 15.52 -4.75 2.79
N TRP A 165 14.44 -5.11 3.48
CA TRP A 165 13.13 -4.53 3.32
C TRP A 165 12.94 -3.36 4.27
N GLY A 166 12.14 -2.38 3.88
CA GLY A 166 11.64 -1.34 4.76
C GLY A 166 10.27 -1.70 5.31
N LEU A 167 9.99 -1.33 6.54
CA LEU A 167 8.67 -1.49 7.15
C LEU A 167 8.15 -0.14 7.60
N ARG A 168 6.96 0.23 7.14
CA ARG A 168 6.24 1.47 7.50
C ARG A 168 4.77 1.21 7.74
N SER A 169 4.14 2.09 8.51
CA SER A 169 2.68 2.17 8.64
C SER A 169 2.16 3.34 7.81
N TRP A 170 1.14 3.11 6.98
CA TRP A 170 0.66 4.08 6.01
C TRP A 170 -0.83 4.37 6.17
N TYR A 171 -1.18 5.63 5.93
CA TYR A 171 -2.52 6.09 5.57
C TYR A 171 -2.46 6.78 4.22
N VAL A 172 -3.31 6.37 3.28
CA VAL A 172 -3.38 6.93 1.92
C VAL A 172 -4.81 7.34 1.61
N THR A 173 -4.97 8.53 1.05
CA THR A 173 -6.26 9.10 0.65
C THR A 173 -6.16 9.87 -0.65
N VAL A 174 -7.25 9.95 -1.39
CA VAL A 174 -7.29 10.69 -2.67
C VAL A 174 -7.27 12.20 -2.51
N ASP A 175 -7.69 12.73 -1.36
CA ASP A 175 -7.90 14.17 -1.20
C ASP A 175 -6.72 14.87 -0.52
N SER A 176 -6.05 14.20 0.40
CA SER A 176 -5.01 14.81 1.23
C SER A 176 -3.63 14.18 1.02
N GLY A 177 -3.53 13.14 0.19
CA GLY A 177 -2.27 12.50 -0.12
C GLY A 177 -1.96 11.29 0.78
N ALA A 178 -0.74 11.18 1.28
CA ALA A 178 -0.32 10.06 2.10
C ALA A 178 0.42 10.51 3.34
N LYS A 179 0.22 9.76 4.42
CA LYS A 179 0.92 9.90 5.70
C LYS A 179 1.54 8.57 6.07
N MET A 180 2.79 8.56 6.47
CA MET A 180 3.51 7.35 6.85
C MET A 180 4.38 7.57 8.07
N SER A 181 4.68 6.48 8.75
CA SER A 181 5.63 6.44 9.85
C SER A 181 7.07 6.41 9.35
N THR A 182 8.02 6.64 10.24
CA THR A 182 9.45 6.40 9.98
C THR A 182 9.70 4.95 9.60
N GLU A 183 10.55 4.75 8.60
CA GLU A 183 10.94 3.44 8.11
C GLU A 183 11.85 2.71 9.09
N ILE A 184 11.63 1.42 9.27
CA ILE A 184 12.55 0.53 9.98
C ILE A 184 13.01 -0.59 9.07
N ILE A 185 14.25 -1.07 9.26
CA ILE A 185 14.80 -2.21 8.51
C ILE A 185 14.10 -3.49 8.94
N ALA A 186 13.62 -4.27 7.96
CA ALA A 186 13.03 -5.60 8.14
C ALA A 186 13.90 -6.64 7.45
N PRO A 187 14.69 -7.44 8.20
CA PRO A 187 15.55 -8.47 7.63
C PRO A 187 14.76 -9.58 6.96
N ALA A 188 15.26 -10.09 5.83
CA ALA A 188 14.68 -11.26 5.19
C ALA A 188 14.63 -12.46 6.16
N GLY A 189 13.52 -13.19 6.13
CA GLY A 189 13.27 -14.33 7.02
C GLY A 189 12.64 -13.96 8.37
N ASP A 190 12.50 -12.66 8.69
CA ASP A 190 11.74 -12.23 9.87
C ASP A 190 10.23 -12.31 9.61
N VAL A 191 9.45 -12.03 10.63
CA VAL A 191 7.99 -11.95 10.59
C VAL A 191 7.54 -10.58 11.07
N VAL A 192 6.68 -9.94 10.29
CA VAL A 192 6.02 -8.70 10.67
C VAL A 192 4.70 -9.02 11.39
N LEU A 193 4.54 -8.51 12.58
CA LEU A 193 3.29 -8.52 13.34
C LEU A 193 2.52 -7.26 12.96
N CYS A 194 1.46 -7.40 12.18
CA CYS A 194 0.63 -6.29 11.69
C CYS A 194 -0.60 -6.11 12.58
N ASN A 195 -0.92 -4.87 12.91
CA ASN A 195 -2.12 -4.53 13.67
C ASN A 195 -2.69 -3.19 13.22
N MET A 196 -3.96 -3.18 12.86
CA MET A 196 -4.76 -1.98 12.63
C MET A 196 -5.92 -2.01 13.61
N THR A 197 -6.02 -1.02 14.48
CA THR A 197 -7.04 -0.98 15.53
C THR A 197 -7.73 0.37 15.57
N LYS A 198 -9.06 0.36 15.54
CA LYS A 198 -9.90 1.53 15.74
C LYS A 198 -9.83 1.93 17.21
N THR A 199 -9.54 3.19 17.48
CA THR A 199 -9.38 3.71 18.85
C THR A 199 -10.45 4.71 19.24
N GLY A 200 -11.26 5.18 18.30
CA GLY A 200 -12.35 6.11 18.55
C GLY A 200 -13.49 5.97 17.54
N ALA A 201 -14.67 6.43 17.93
CA ALA A 201 -15.86 6.48 17.07
C ALA A 201 -15.76 7.57 15.99
N ASP A 202 -14.82 8.48 16.13
CA ASP A 202 -14.55 9.62 15.24
C ASP A 202 -13.70 9.26 14.00
N GLY A 203 -13.38 7.97 13.81
CA GLY A 203 -12.49 7.52 12.74
C GLY A 203 -11.01 7.53 13.15
N SER A 204 -10.74 7.46 14.45
CA SER A 204 -9.37 7.33 14.97
C SER A 204 -8.89 5.88 14.88
N TRP A 205 -7.68 5.70 14.34
CA TRP A 205 -7.02 4.40 14.16
C TRP A 205 -5.54 4.46 14.56
N ILE A 206 -5.03 3.33 15.03
CA ILE A 206 -3.61 3.06 15.15
C ILE A 206 -3.26 1.97 14.15
N ILE A 207 -2.25 2.24 13.32
CA ILE A 207 -1.64 1.32 12.37
C ILE A 207 -0.26 1.00 12.91
N ASP A 208 -0.07 -0.23 13.37
CA ASP A 208 1.16 -0.67 14.02
C ASP A 208 1.75 -1.88 13.29
N ALA A 209 3.06 -1.89 13.16
CA ALA A 209 3.81 -3.02 12.63
C ALA A 209 5.08 -3.24 13.44
N ALA A 210 5.33 -4.47 13.84
CA ALA A 210 6.49 -4.84 14.64
C ALA A 210 7.20 -6.06 14.07
N LEU A 211 8.52 -6.10 14.18
CA LEU A 211 9.34 -7.26 13.84
C LEU A 211 9.30 -8.26 14.99
N ALA A 212 8.96 -9.51 14.70
CA ALA A 212 8.85 -10.55 15.72
C ALA A 212 10.19 -10.88 16.40
N SER A 213 11.29 -10.81 15.64
CA SER A 213 12.62 -11.15 16.16
C SER A 213 13.19 -10.12 17.13
N SER A 214 12.97 -8.82 16.87
CA SER A 214 13.62 -7.72 17.59
C SER A 214 12.66 -6.87 18.43
N GLY A 215 11.35 -6.95 18.16
CA GLY A 215 10.35 -6.07 18.74
C GLY A 215 10.43 -4.62 18.23
N LYS A 216 11.36 -4.31 17.30
CA LYS A 216 11.37 -2.99 16.63
C LYS A 216 10.03 -2.77 15.97
N ARG A 217 9.49 -1.55 16.08
CA ARG A 217 8.15 -1.23 15.56
C ARG A 217 8.08 0.12 14.91
N THR A 218 7.08 0.26 14.06
CA THR A 218 6.68 1.51 13.42
C THR A 218 5.18 1.68 13.56
N THR A 219 4.74 2.89 13.90
CA THR A 219 3.35 3.16 14.26
C THR A 219 2.89 4.46 13.63
N GLN A 220 1.68 4.46 13.06
CA GLN A 220 1.00 5.63 12.57
C GLN A 220 -0.36 5.75 13.23
N ALA A 221 -0.63 6.89 13.87
CA ALA A 221 -1.97 7.26 14.32
C ALA A 221 -2.62 8.18 13.27
N VAL A 222 -3.91 7.99 13.04
CA VAL A 222 -4.71 8.80 12.12
C VAL A 222 -6.12 8.99 12.69
N THR A 223 -6.70 10.16 12.45
CA THR A 223 -8.09 10.46 12.78
C THR A 223 -8.72 11.18 11.60
N GLU A 224 -9.65 10.50 10.93
CA GLU A 224 -10.34 11.03 9.76
C GLU A 224 -11.77 10.49 9.69
N SER A 225 -12.73 11.37 9.41
CA SER A 225 -14.15 10.99 9.38
C SER A 225 -14.47 9.87 8.39
N ARG A 226 -13.71 9.75 7.30
CA ARG A 226 -13.85 8.67 6.32
C ARG A 226 -13.36 7.30 6.81
N LEU A 227 -12.58 7.29 7.89
CA LEU A 227 -12.12 6.06 8.55
C LEU A 227 -13.10 5.50 9.59
N ILE A 228 -14.26 6.15 9.81
CA ILE A 228 -15.28 5.68 10.76
C ILE A 228 -15.71 4.24 10.42
N THR A 229 -15.85 3.92 9.12
CA THR A 229 -16.23 2.59 8.68
C THR A 229 -15.24 2.08 7.64
N GLN A 230 -14.61 0.95 7.92
CA GLN A 230 -13.67 0.24 7.04
C GLN A 230 -14.25 -1.13 6.66
N PRO A 231 -15.12 -1.20 5.61
CA PRO A 231 -15.84 -2.43 5.27
C PRO A 231 -15.02 -3.43 4.46
N TRP A 232 -13.85 -3.05 3.95
CA TRP A 232 -13.03 -3.92 3.09
C TRP A 232 -11.71 -4.24 3.74
N ALA A 233 -11.40 -5.53 3.85
CA ALA A 233 -10.10 -6.05 4.28
C ALA A 233 -9.37 -6.68 3.09
N TYR A 234 -8.07 -6.42 2.98
CA TYR A 234 -7.22 -6.93 1.90
C TYR A 234 -5.91 -7.48 2.43
N VAL A 235 -5.33 -8.42 1.67
CA VAL A 235 -3.90 -8.69 1.64
C VAL A 235 -3.44 -8.54 0.19
N THR A 236 -2.32 -7.84 -0.04
CA THR A 236 -2.00 -7.30 -1.36
C THR A 236 -0.50 -7.33 -1.64
N VAL A 237 -0.19 -7.53 -2.92
CA VAL A 237 1.10 -7.28 -3.54
C VAL A 237 0.92 -6.19 -4.59
N GLU A 238 1.67 -5.12 -4.45
CA GLU A 238 1.66 -3.98 -5.36
C GLU A 238 3.07 -3.66 -5.82
N CYS A 239 3.23 -3.31 -7.10
CA CYS A 239 4.52 -2.99 -7.66
C CYS A 239 4.49 -1.78 -8.57
N TYR A 240 5.58 -1.03 -8.57
CA TYR A 240 5.88 0.01 -9.55
C TYR A 240 7.23 -0.27 -10.20
N GLY A 241 7.27 -0.22 -11.54
CA GLY A 241 8.46 -0.47 -12.32
C GLY A 241 9.00 -1.91 -12.21
N CYS A 242 8.14 -2.89 -12.01
CA CYS A 242 8.51 -4.30 -12.06
C CYS A 242 8.69 -4.77 -13.52
N LYS A 243 9.84 -5.36 -13.82
CA LYS A 243 10.22 -5.79 -15.18
C LYS A 243 10.64 -7.25 -15.17
N GLY A 244 9.67 -8.16 -15.10
CA GLY A 244 9.91 -9.60 -15.12
C GLY A 244 10.04 -10.25 -13.75
N CYS A 245 10.10 -11.58 -13.75
CA CYS A 245 10.02 -12.39 -12.52
C CYS A 245 11.16 -12.16 -11.53
N SER A 246 12.30 -11.70 -12.02
CA SER A 246 13.45 -11.38 -11.17
C SER A 246 13.22 -10.20 -10.23
N THR A 247 12.20 -9.37 -10.49
CA THR A 247 11.83 -8.23 -9.63
C THR A 247 10.87 -8.61 -8.49
N TYR A 248 10.50 -9.88 -8.39
CA TYR A 248 9.69 -10.42 -7.29
C TYR A 248 10.49 -11.37 -6.41
N PRO A 249 10.07 -11.57 -5.15
CA PRO A 249 10.65 -12.59 -4.28
C PRO A 249 10.56 -13.98 -4.92
N GLN A 250 11.57 -14.82 -4.68
CA GLN A 250 11.56 -16.21 -5.16
C GLN A 250 10.75 -17.13 -4.24
N LYS A 251 10.67 -16.81 -2.95
CA LYS A 251 9.86 -17.53 -1.98
C LYS A 251 8.46 -16.95 -1.90
N PRO A 252 7.45 -17.76 -1.58
CA PRO A 252 6.09 -17.29 -1.32
C PRO A 252 6.04 -16.26 -0.20
N LEU A 253 5.20 -15.25 -0.37
CA LEU A 253 4.76 -14.36 0.69
C LEU A 253 3.63 -15.04 1.47
N LEU A 254 3.75 -15.09 2.79
CA LEU A 254 2.76 -15.68 3.67
C LEU A 254 2.09 -14.61 4.52
N PHE A 255 0.78 -14.58 4.47
CA PHE A 255 -0.08 -13.90 5.45
C PHE A 255 -0.74 -14.97 6.29
N THR A 256 -0.44 -14.99 7.58
CA THR A 256 -0.95 -16.01 8.52
C THR A 256 -1.60 -15.38 9.74
N GLU A 257 -2.38 -16.15 10.47
CA GLU A 257 -3.10 -15.69 11.66
C GLU A 257 -3.95 -14.42 11.38
N LEU A 258 -4.51 -14.33 10.16
CA LEU A 258 -5.42 -13.25 9.79
C LEU A 258 -6.65 -13.28 10.69
N ALA A 259 -6.89 -12.19 11.39
CA ALA A 259 -8.06 -12.03 12.25
C ALA A 259 -8.67 -10.65 12.04
N LEU A 260 -9.99 -10.60 12.03
CA LEU A 260 -10.79 -9.38 11.96
C LEU A 260 -11.72 -9.33 13.15
N THR A 261 -11.93 -8.13 13.71
CA THR A 261 -12.96 -7.90 14.72
C THR A 261 -13.99 -6.90 14.23
N LYS A 262 -15.19 -7.06 14.76
CA LYS A 262 -16.32 -6.15 14.56
C LYS A 262 -17.13 -6.08 15.85
N ASP A 263 -17.47 -4.85 16.27
CA ASP A 263 -18.20 -4.61 17.52
C ASP A 263 -17.54 -5.30 18.74
N GLY A 264 -16.19 -5.31 18.75
CA GLY A 264 -15.38 -5.97 19.79
C GLY A 264 -15.34 -7.49 19.72
N ALA A 265 -16.06 -8.15 18.79
CA ALA A 265 -16.08 -9.58 18.63
C ALA A 265 -15.27 -10.05 17.41
N ALA A 266 -14.68 -11.24 17.50
CA ALA A 266 -13.99 -11.85 16.36
C ALA A 266 -14.99 -12.18 15.24
N VAL A 267 -14.60 -11.93 13.99
CA VAL A 267 -15.33 -12.41 12.81
C VAL A 267 -15.07 -13.92 12.67
N PRO A 268 -16.06 -14.77 12.87
CA PRO A 268 -15.83 -16.21 13.09
C PRO A 268 -15.36 -16.98 11.84
N SER A 269 -15.66 -16.44 10.65
CA SER A 269 -15.26 -17.06 9.38
C SER A 269 -15.03 -15.96 8.34
N ILE A 270 -13.80 -15.89 7.84
CA ILE A 270 -13.41 -14.91 6.83
C ILE A 270 -13.41 -15.61 5.47
N ALA A 271 -14.43 -15.35 4.67
CA ALA A 271 -14.56 -15.91 3.32
C ALA A 271 -13.78 -15.07 2.30
N TRP A 272 -12.45 -15.13 2.38
CA TRP A 272 -11.57 -14.43 1.45
C TRP A 272 -11.89 -14.77 -0.01
N ARG A 273 -11.71 -13.80 -0.88
CA ARG A 273 -11.82 -13.96 -2.34
C ARG A 273 -10.52 -13.51 -2.96
N ALA A 274 -9.78 -14.44 -3.55
CA ALA A 274 -8.59 -14.12 -4.32
C ALA A 274 -8.97 -13.40 -5.63
N ASN A 275 -8.03 -12.62 -6.16
CA ASN A 275 -8.20 -11.98 -7.46
C ASN A 275 -8.60 -13.04 -8.52
N PRO A 276 -9.81 -12.94 -9.13
CA PRO A 276 -10.28 -13.96 -10.04
C PRO A 276 -9.63 -13.90 -11.43
N LYS A 277 -8.89 -12.83 -11.73
CA LYS A 277 -8.30 -12.65 -13.06
C LYS A 277 -6.80 -12.40 -12.93
N PRO A 278 -5.98 -13.18 -13.66
CA PRO A 278 -4.60 -12.75 -13.93
C PRO A 278 -4.65 -11.33 -14.48
N GLN A 279 -3.82 -10.45 -13.95
CA GLN A 279 -3.70 -9.12 -14.54
C GLN A 279 -3.29 -9.30 -16.03
N PRO A 280 -3.81 -8.46 -16.95
CA PRO A 280 -3.56 -8.62 -18.40
C PRO A 280 -2.08 -8.61 -18.77
N LYS A 281 -1.21 -8.26 -17.85
CA LYS A 281 0.23 -8.10 -18.02
C LYS A 281 1.04 -8.90 -16.99
N GLN A 282 0.51 -10.01 -16.49
CA GLN A 282 1.27 -10.93 -15.64
C GLN A 282 2.55 -11.35 -16.35
N GLN A 283 3.70 -10.97 -15.80
CA GLN A 283 5.01 -11.38 -16.34
C GLN A 283 5.47 -12.71 -15.78
N CYS A 284 4.90 -13.09 -14.64
CA CYS A 284 5.21 -14.30 -13.91
C CYS A 284 3.92 -15.03 -13.61
N LYS A 285 4.00 -16.24 -13.12
CA LYS A 285 2.83 -17.01 -12.71
C LYS A 285 2.42 -16.61 -11.28
N GLU A 286 2.27 -15.28 -11.04
CA GLU A 286 1.82 -14.81 -9.73
C GLU A 286 0.43 -15.36 -9.43
N ALA A 287 0.25 -15.87 -8.23
CA ALA A 287 -1.03 -16.40 -7.80
C ALA A 287 -1.27 -16.18 -6.30
N THR A 288 -2.48 -15.74 -5.99
CA THR A 288 -2.98 -15.69 -4.61
C THR A 288 -3.76 -16.96 -4.31
N LYS A 289 -3.33 -17.70 -3.30
CA LYS A 289 -3.99 -18.93 -2.85
C LYS A 289 -4.50 -18.75 -1.42
N ILE A 290 -5.81 -18.91 -1.25
CA ILE A 290 -6.46 -18.98 0.07
C ILE A 290 -6.25 -20.39 0.61
N ILE A 291 -5.53 -20.51 1.70
CA ILE A 291 -5.23 -21.79 2.37
C ILE A 291 -6.32 -22.09 3.38
N SER A 292 -6.71 -21.07 4.16
CA SER A 292 -7.76 -21.14 5.18
C SER A 292 -8.44 -19.78 5.35
N SER A 293 -9.33 -19.65 6.32
CA SER A 293 -9.90 -18.35 6.72
C SER A 293 -8.85 -17.41 7.35
N THR A 294 -7.72 -17.97 7.80
CA THR A 294 -6.66 -17.24 8.51
C THR A 294 -5.34 -17.19 7.75
N ASP A 295 -5.20 -17.94 6.64
CA ASP A 295 -3.91 -18.09 5.97
C ASP A 295 -4.04 -17.92 4.45
N ILE A 296 -3.22 -17.04 3.91
CA ILE A 296 -3.16 -16.72 2.48
C ILE A 296 -1.71 -16.72 2.04
N THR A 297 -1.46 -17.28 0.86
CA THR A 297 -0.15 -17.33 0.23
C THR A 297 -0.19 -16.59 -1.10
N VAL A 298 0.84 -15.79 -1.39
CA VAL A 298 1.08 -15.22 -2.71
C VAL A 298 2.39 -15.78 -3.25
N THR A 299 2.33 -16.38 -4.44
CA THR A 299 3.49 -16.92 -5.17
C THR A 299 3.79 -16.04 -6.38
N PHE A 300 5.04 -16.09 -6.88
CA PHE A 300 5.53 -15.23 -7.96
C PHE A 300 6.18 -16.02 -9.11
N GLN A 301 5.90 -17.34 -9.21
CA GLN A 301 6.53 -18.24 -10.21
C GLN A 301 5.50 -18.97 -11.06
#